data_9c3e7aae2929af1eda2ec723ba8395bf
#
_entry.id   9c3e7aae2929af1eda2ec723ba8395bf
#
_cell.length_a   1.000
_cell.length_b   1.000
_cell.length_c   1.000
_cell.angle_alpha   90.00
_cell.angle_beta   90.00
_cell.angle_gamma   90.00
#
_symmetry.space_group_name_H-M   'P 1'
#
loop_
_entity.id
_entity.type
_entity.pdbx_description
1 polymer ?
#
loop_
_entity_poly.entity_id
_entity_poly.type
_entity_poly.pdbx_seq_one_letter_code
_entity_poly.pdbx_strand_id
1 'polypeptide(L)'
;MSAMKPSTLRIGRRYRPNRLAPSYDALVIGSGMGGLTTAALLSDLGWKVCVLEQHYTAGGYTHSYERQGYEWDVGVHYIGDVGARIRTRRMFDYLRGGKLEWAPMDDEYDCFYVGDKVFNAMAGKKAFRDNLVKRFPNEKAGIDRYLELLTKAGKA
;
A
#
# COMPACT_ATOMS: atom_id res chain seq x y z
N MET A 1 -31.95 -10.11 -13.22
CA MET A 1 -30.56 -10.45 -12.89
C MET A 1 -29.67 -9.60 -13.79
N SER A 2 -29.07 -8.54 -13.26
CA SER A 2 -28.15 -7.68 -14.01
C SER A 2 -26.88 -8.48 -14.30
N ALA A 3 -26.46 -8.55 -15.55
CA ALA A 3 -25.20 -9.17 -15.93
C ALA A 3 -24.06 -8.43 -15.22
N MET A 4 -23.34 -9.14 -14.37
CA MET A 4 -22.12 -8.60 -13.73
C MET A 4 -21.18 -8.06 -14.80
N LYS A 5 -20.83 -6.78 -14.74
CA LYS A 5 -19.78 -6.23 -15.59
C LYS A 5 -18.49 -7.02 -15.31
N PRO A 6 -17.70 -7.36 -16.35
CA PRO A 6 -16.42 -8.01 -16.13
C PRO A 6 -15.56 -7.13 -15.22
N SER A 7 -14.92 -7.73 -14.20
CA SER A 7 -14.04 -7.05 -13.26
C SER A 7 -13.02 -6.19 -14.02
N THR A 8 -13.02 -4.89 -13.75
CA THR A 8 -12.06 -3.93 -14.30
C THR A 8 -10.71 -3.98 -13.57
N LEU A 9 -10.61 -4.79 -12.52
CA LEU A 9 -9.46 -4.85 -11.60
C LEU A 9 -8.26 -5.62 -12.16
N ARG A 10 -8.38 -6.24 -13.33
CA ARG A 10 -7.25 -6.93 -13.93
C ARG A 10 -6.32 -5.96 -14.63
N ILE A 11 -5.13 -5.77 -14.07
CA ILE A 11 -4.05 -4.98 -14.65
C ILE A 11 -3.05 -5.92 -15.33
N GLY A 12 -2.65 -5.57 -16.55
CA GLY A 12 -1.72 -6.35 -17.35
C GLY A 12 -2.39 -7.12 -18.49
N ARG A 13 -1.56 -7.77 -19.30
CA ARG A 13 -1.98 -8.53 -20.47
C ARG A 13 -1.56 -9.99 -20.34
N ARG A 14 -2.44 -10.93 -20.68
CA ARG A 14 -2.08 -12.34 -20.73
C ARG A 14 -0.92 -12.54 -21.72
N TYR A 15 0.09 -13.30 -21.31
CA TYR A 15 1.21 -13.67 -22.18
C TYR A 15 0.74 -14.30 -23.48
N ARG A 16 1.29 -13.83 -24.59
CA ARG A 16 1.21 -14.44 -25.92
C ARG A 16 2.53 -14.11 -26.65
N PRO A 17 3.19 -15.10 -27.33
CA PRO A 17 4.47 -14.86 -28.01
C PRO A 17 4.43 -13.71 -29.00
N ASN A 18 3.35 -13.58 -29.76
CA ASN A 18 3.16 -12.53 -30.76
C ASN A 18 2.89 -11.12 -30.19
N ARG A 19 2.84 -10.97 -28.84
CA ARG A 19 2.67 -9.67 -28.17
C ARG A 19 3.97 -9.14 -27.60
N LEU A 20 5.03 -9.93 -27.65
CA LEU A 20 6.33 -9.47 -27.20
C LEU A 20 6.97 -8.59 -28.27
N ALA A 21 7.69 -7.56 -27.84
CA ALA A 21 8.56 -6.81 -28.73
C ALA A 21 9.81 -7.65 -29.07
N PRO A 22 10.48 -7.36 -30.19
CA PRO A 22 11.70 -8.08 -30.59
C PRO A 22 12.82 -7.97 -29.56
N SER A 23 12.89 -6.87 -28.82
CA SER A 23 13.90 -6.62 -27.79
C SER A 23 13.35 -5.72 -26.68
N TYR A 24 13.95 -5.81 -25.51
CA TYR A 24 13.75 -4.95 -24.36
C TYR A 24 15.11 -4.59 -23.77
N ASP A 25 15.22 -3.38 -23.20
CA ASP A 25 16.42 -2.91 -22.50
C ASP A 25 16.46 -3.48 -21.08
N ALA A 26 15.29 -3.75 -20.48
CA ALA A 26 15.19 -4.38 -19.17
C ALA A 26 14.00 -5.33 -19.06
N LEU A 27 14.21 -6.42 -18.32
CA LEU A 27 13.16 -7.34 -17.89
C LEU A 27 13.03 -7.25 -16.37
N VAL A 28 11.83 -6.93 -15.89
CA VAL A 28 11.50 -6.89 -14.47
C VAL A 28 10.63 -8.09 -14.13
N ILE A 29 11.08 -8.93 -13.22
CA ILE A 29 10.34 -10.14 -12.79
C ILE A 29 9.59 -9.82 -11.51
N GLY A 30 8.27 -9.90 -11.59
CA GLY A 30 7.34 -9.55 -10.54
C GLY A 30 6.85 -8.09 -10.62
N SER A 31 5.55 -7.92 -10.46
CA SER A 31 4.86 -6.63 -10.52
C SER A 31 4.37 -6.13 -9.16
N GLY A 32 5.03 -6.51 -8.07
CA GLY A 32 4.85 -5.87 -6.78
C GLY A 32 5.33 -4.41 -6.81
N MET A 33 5.13 -3.66 -5.72
CA MET A 33 5.47 -2.24 -5.65
C MET A 33 6.91 -1.93 -6.06
N GLY A 34 7.89 -2.74 -5.63
CA GLY A 34 9.30 -2.57 -6.03
C GLY A 34 9.52 -2.76 -7.52
N GLY A 35 8.95 -3.83 -8.10
CA GLY A 35 9.07 -4.10 -9.53
C GLY A 35 8.40 -3.03 -10.39
N LEU A 36 7.17 -2.62 -10.03
CA LEU A 36 6.47 -1.56 -10.75
C LEU A 36 7.17 -0.20 -10.64
N THR A 37 7.68 0.14 -9.46
CA THR A 37 8.46 1.38 -9.27
C THR A 37 9.73 1.36 -10.12
N THR A 38 10.48 0.26 -10.10
CA THR A 38 11.69 0.10 -10.93
C THR A 38 11.37 0.22 -12.41
N ALA A 39 10.34 -0.49 -12.87
CA ALA A 39 9.92 -0.43 -14.27
C ALA A 39 9.49 0.97 -14.69
N ALA A 40 8.76 1.67 -13.86
CA ALA A 40 8.32 3.04 -14.13
C ALA A 40 9.52 4.01 -14.24
N LEU A 41 10.46 3.94 -13.29
CA LEU A 41 11.66 4.79 -13.31
C LEU A 41 12.56 4.51 -14.53
N LEU A 42 12.75 3.24 -14.89
CA LEU A 42 13.51 2.88 -16.10
C LEU A 42 12.81 3.36 -17.37
N SER A 43 11.49 3.24 -17.43
CA SER A 43 10.71 3.74 -18.57
C SER A 43 10.77 5.27 -18.70
N ASP A 44 10.81 5.99 -17.57
CA ASP A 44 10.97 7.44 -17.54
C ASP A 44 12.34 7.89 -18.05
N LEU A 45 13.38 7.04 -17.89
CA LEU A 45 14.69 7.20 -18.51
C LEU A 45 14.73 6.82 -20.00
N GLY A 46 13.61 6.47 -20.60
CA GLY A 46 13.49 6.10 -22.00
C GLY A 46 13.76 4.63 -22.31
N TRP A 47 13.94 3.79 -21.30
CA TRP A 47 14.17 2.35 -21.51
C TRP A 47 12.88 1.62 -21.90
N LYS A 48 13.02 0.65 -22.79
CA LYS A 48 11.95 -0.27 -23.16
C LYS A 48 11.90 -1.42 -22.17
N VAL A 49 10.96 -1.33 -21.23
CA VAL A 49 10.86 -2.27 -20.10
C VAL A 49 9.74 -3.28 -20.33
N CYS A 50 10.00 -4.54 -20.02
CA CYS A 50 8.97 -5.57 -19.91
C CYS A 50 8.86 -6.04 -18.46
N VAL A 51 7.65 -6.00 -17.91
CA VAL A 51 7.35 -6.56 -16.59
C VAL A 51 6.67 -7.91 -16.77
N LEU A 52 7.24 -8.94 -16.16
CA LEU A 52 6.71 -10.30 -16.16
C LEU A 52 6.06 -10.59 -14.79
N GLU A 53 4.80 -10.97 -14.81
CA GLU A 53 4.03 -11.29 -13.61
C GLU A 53 3.40 -12.69 -13.74
N GLN A 54 3.55 -13.53 -12.71
CA GLN A 54 2.97 -14.87 -12.70
C GLN A 54 1.50 -14.87 -12.26
N HIS A 55 1.10 -13.86 -11.48
CA HIS A 55 -0.27 -13.75 -10.98
C HIS A 55 -1.22 -13.29 -12.10
N TYR A 56 -2.52 -13.49 -11.93
CA TYR A 56 -3.52 -13.10 -12.94
C TYR A 56 -3.63 -11.58 -13.13
N THR A 57 -3.18 -10.77 -12.18
CA THR A 57 -3.14 -9.31 -12.23
C THR A 57 -1.85 -8.78 -11.64
N ALA A 58 -1.42 -7.58 -12.05
CA ALA A 58 -0.28 -6.89 -11.49
C ALA A 58 -0.62 -6.23 -10.16
N GLY A 59 0.40 -5.92 -9.35
CA GLY A 59 0.31 -5.17 -8.10
C GLY A 59 0.90 -5.89 -6.88
N GLY A 60 1.15 -7.21 -6.94
CA GLY A 60 1.57 -7.96 -5.77
C GLY A 60 0.51 -7.84 -4.66
N TYR A 61 0.90 -7.56 -3.42
CA TYR A 61 -0.04 -7.37 -2.30
C TYR A 61 -0.87 -6.07 -2.36
N THR A 62 -0.62 -5.20 -3.34
CA THR A 62 -1.41 -3.96 -3.53
C THR A 62 -2.53 -4.12 -4.56
N HIS A 63 -2.78 -5.34 -5.07
CA HIS A 63 -3.92 -5.54 -5.94
C HIS A 63 -5.20 -5.73 -5.13
N SER A 64 -6.33 -5.42 -5.77
CA SER A 64 -7.64 -5.74 -5.25
C SER A 64 -8.32 -6.84 -6.06
N TYR A 65 -9.34 -7.45 -5.49
CA TYR A 65 -10.17 -8.45 -6.15
C TYR A 65 -11.66 -8.18 -5.90
N GLU A 66 -12.49 -8.69 -6.79
CA GLU A 66 -13.93 -8.56 -6.66
C GLU A 66 -14.55 -9.92 -6.31
N ARG A 67 -15.43 -9.92 -5.32
CA ARG A 67 -16.23 -11.10 -4.95
C ARG A 67 -17.64 -10.69 -4.57
N GLN A 68 -18.63 -11.32 -5.21
CA GLN A 68 -20.05 -11.08 -4.97
C GLN A 68 -20.47 -9.60 -5.10
N GLY A 69 -19.84 -8.86 -6.03
CA GLY A 69 -20.13 -7.44 -6.27
C GLY A 69 -19.46 -6.47 -5.30
N TYR A 70 -18.59 -6.97 -4.41
CA TYR A 70 -17.76 -6.17 -3.52
C TYR A 70 -16.30 -6.23 -3.94
N GLU A 71 -15.63 -5.08 -3.88
CA GLU A 71 -14.19 -4.96 -4.08
C GLU A 71 -13.46 -5.08 -2.73
N TRP A 72 -12.36 -5.83 -2.74
CA TRP A 72 -11.57 -6.14 -1.56
C TRP A 72 -10.10 -5.92 -1.85
N ASP A 73 -9.39 -5.31 -0.92
CA ASP A 73 -7.93 -5.25 -0.95
C ASP A 73 -7.33 -6.57 -0.44
N VAL A 74 -6.19 -6.98 -1.03
CA VAL A 74 -5.53 -8.22 -0.65
C VAL A 74 -4.63 -8.05 0.57
N GLY A 75 -3.76 -7.07 0.56
CA GLY A 75 -2.76 -6.95 1.62
C GLY A 75 -2.46 -5.52 2.09
N VAL A 76 -2.94 -4.50 1.39
CA VAL A 76 -2.72 -3.11 1.75
C VAL A 76 -4.06 -2.39 1.75
N HIS A 77 -4.57 -2.11 2.94
CA HIS A 77 -5.87 -1.45 3.13
C HIS A 77 -5.70 0.06 3.30
N TYR A 78 -4.62 0.48 3.95
CA TYR A 78 -4.22 1.87 4.12
C TYR A 78 -2.71 1.97 4.24
N ILE A 79 -2.14 3.15 4.03
CA ILE A 79 -0.72 3.40 4.18
C ILE A 79 -0.46 4.64 5.04
N GLY A 80 0.61 4.57 5.83
CA GLY A 80 1.13 5.70 6.58
C GLY A 80 2.20 6.48 5.80
N ASP A 81 2.70 7.51 6.42
CA ASP A 81 3.85 8.30 5.93
C ASP A 81 3.70 8.83 4.49
N VAL A 82 2.47 9.28 4.14
CA VAL A 82 2.16 9.91 2.85
C VAL A 82 1.82 11.40 2.97
N GLY A 83 2.22 12.04 4.06
CA GLY A 83 2.11 13.49 4.21
C GLY A 83 2.90 14.24 3.10
N ALA A 84 2.49 15.45 2.76
CA ALA A 84 2.98 16.21 1.59
C ALA A 84 4.51 16.38 1.50
N ARG A 85 5.23 16.31 2.62
CA ARG A 85 6.70 16.46 2.67
C ARG A 85 7.46 15.14 2.84
N ILE A 86 6.75 14.02 2.92
CA ILE A 86 7.33 12.70 3.16
C ILE A 86 7.89 12.12 1.85
N ARG A 87 9.01 11.37 1.95
CA ARG A 87 9.68 10.79 0.78
C ARG A 87 8.76 9.86 -0.02
N THR A 88 8.00 9.03 0.66
CA THR A 88 7.04 8.09 0.04
C THR A 88 6.03 8.86 -0.80
N ARG A 89 5.43 9.92 -0.27
CA ARG A 89 4.50 10.78 -1.01
C ARG A 89 5.15 11.38 -2.26
N ARG A 90 6.36 11.94 -2.12
CA ARG A 90 7.10 12.55 -3.23
C ARG A 90 7.42 11.55 -4.34
N MET A 91 7.73 10.31 -3.99
CA MET A 91 7.94 9.23 -4.97
C MET A 91 6.66 8.93 -5.76
N PHE A 92 5.52 8.79 -5.08
CA PHE A 92 4.25 8.57 -5.75
C PHE A 92 3.84 9.77 -6.63
N ASP A 93 4.02 10.99 -6.13
CA ASP A 93 3.73 12.21 -6.89
C ASP A 93 4.61 12.29 -8.14
N TYR A 94 5.89 11.93 -8.06
CA TYR A 94 6.78 11.84 -9.22
C TYR A 94 6.27 10.81 -10.24
N LEU A 95 6.06 9.57 -9.82
CA LEU A 95 5.64 8.47 -10.69
C LEU A 95 4.28 8.71 -11.36
N ARG A 96 3.40 9.46 -10.75
CA ARG A 96 2.05 9.73 -11.23
C ARG A 96 1.83 11.17 -11.70
N GLY A 97 2.87 11.97 -11.76
CA GLY A 97 2.78 13.40 -12.13
C GLY A 97 1.84 14.19 -11.21
N GLY A 98 1.82 13.87 -9.92
CA GLY A 98 0.96 14.51 -8.91
C GLY A 98 -0.54 14.19 -9.01
N LYS A 99 -0.94 13.21 -9.83
CA LYS A 99 -2.36 12.87 -10.09
C LYS A 99 -2.95 11.85 -9.12
N LEU A 100 -2.17 11.34 -8.15
CA LEU A 100 -2.68 10.43 -7.14
C LEU A 100 -3.33 11.23 -6.02
N GLU A 101 -4.62 11.04 -5.85
CA GLU A 101 -5.37 11.61 -4.74
C GLU A 101 -5.26 10.73 -3.51
N TRP A 102 -5.16 11.37 -2.35
CA TRP A 102 -5.02 10.71 -1.07
C TRP A 102 -6.21 11.08 -0.18
N ALA A 103 -7.00 10.09 0.18
CA ALA A 103 -8.08 10.25 1.13
C ALA A 103 -7.51 10.09 2.56
N PRO A 104 -7.68 11.09 3.44
CA PRO A 104 -7.34 10.91 4.84
C PRO A 104 -8.31 9.92 5.49
N MET A 105 -7.81 9.12 6.42
CA MET A 105 -8.63 8.33 7.30
C MET A 105 -9.08 9.17 8.50
N ASP A 106 -10.11 8.70 9.21
CA ASP A 106 -10.56 9.29 10.47
C ASP A 106 -9.47 9.20 11.55
N ASP A 107 -9.59 10.01 12.59
CA ASP A 107 -8.66 9.98 13.72
C ASP A 107 -8.64 8.62 14.43
N GLU A 108 -9.75 7.91 14.46
CA GLU A 108 -9.85 6.50 14.83
C GLU A 108 -9.76 5.65 13.56
N TYR A 109 -8.55 5.26 13.21
CA TYR A 109 -8.30 4.62 11.91
C TYR A 109 -8.41 3.10 11.93
N ASP A 110 -8.47 2.48 13.12
CA ASP A 110 -8.61 1.03 13.23
C ASP A 110 -9.27 0.62 14.55
N CYS A 111 -10.04 -0.48 14.52
CA CYS A 111 -10.72 -1.06 15.67
C CYS A 111 -10.43 -2.56 15.77
N PHE A 112 -9.88 -2.99 16.89
CA PHE A 112 -9.60 -4.39 17.19
C PHE A 112 -10.62 -4.95 18.17
N TYR A 113 -11.34 -5.98 17.77
CA TYR A 113 -12.29 -6.72 18.60
C TYR A 113 -11.63 -7.99 19.15
N VAL A 114 -11.48 -8.05 20.48
CA VAL A 114 -10.88 -9.22 21.15
C VAL A 114 -11.84 -9.69 22.24
N GLY A 115 -12.64 -10.72 21.95
CA GLY A 115 -13.77 -11.11 22.78
C GLY A 115 -14.74 -9.93 22.93
N ASP A 116 -15.09 -9.59 24.16
CA ASP A 116 -15.99 -8.47 24.48
C ASP A 116 -15.29 -7.10 24.54
N LYS A 117 -13.99 -7.05 24.24
CA LYS A 117 -13.20 -5.81 24.34
C LYS A 117 -12.95 -5.21 22.96
N VAL A 118 -13.08 -3.89 22.86
CA VAL A 118 -12.74 -3.12 21.66
C VAL A 118 -11.51 -2.26 21.95
N PHE A 119 -10.55 -2.31 21.04
CA PHE A 119 -9.31 -1.53 21.08
C PHE A 119 -9.24 -0.66 19.84
N ASN A 120 -9.24 0.65 20.03
CA ASN A 120 -9.23 1.61 18.95
C ASN A 120 -7.81 2.14 18.75
N ALA A 121 -7.34 2.17 17.51
CA ALA A 121 -6.09 2.81 17.15
C ALA A 121 -6.35 4.26 16.75
N MET A 122 -5.68 5.19 17.44
CA MET A 122 -5.87 6.63 17.25
C MET A 122 -4.73 7.23 16.44
N ALA A 123 -5.05 8.09 15.51
CA ALA A 123 -4.07 8.83 14.73
C ALA A 123 -3.29 9.83 15.62
N GLY A 124 -1.99 9.92 15.34
CA GLY A 124 -1.09 10.82 16.07
C GLY A 124 -0.50 10.21 17.34
N LYS A 125 0.82 10.40 17.50
CA LYS A 125 1.62 9.78 18.56
C LYS A 125 1.06 10.04 19.96
N LYS A 126 0.60 11.26 20.23
CA LYS A 126 0.06 11.61 21.56
C LYS A 126 -1.28 10.91 21.82
N ALA A 127 -2.21 10.97 20.89
CA ALA A 127 -3.52 10.34 21.03
C ALA A 127 -3.40 8.82 21.15
N PHE A 128 -2.56 8.18 20.34
CA PHE A 128 -2.26 6.75 20.40
C PHE A 128 -1.69 6.36 21.79
N ARG A 129 -0.69 7.11 22.28
CA ARG A 129 -0.11 6.90 23.60
C ARG A 129 -1.15 7.01 24.70
N ASP A 130 -1.90 8.12 24.72
CA ASP A 130 -2.84 8.41 25.79
C ASP A 130 -3.98 7.38 25.83
N ASN A 131 -4.42 6.90 24.66
CA ASN A 131 -5.38 5.81 24.56
C ASN A 131 -4.84 4.49 25.15
N LEU A 132 -3.60 4.12 24.84
CA LEU A 132 -2.96 2.93 25.41
C LEU A 132 -2.78 3.06 26.92
N VAL A 133 -2.28 4.19 27.42
CA VAL A 133 -2.08 4.42 28.88
C VAL A 133 -3.40 4.43 29.63
N LYS A 134 -4.46 5.00 29.07
CA LYS A 134 -5.81 4.95 29.66
C LYS A 134 -6.28 3.51 29.85
N ARG A 135 -5.96 2.64 28.94
CA ARG A 135 -6.39 1.24 28.94
C ARG A 135 -5.49 0.34 29.78
N PHE A 136 -4.22 0.64 29.80
CA PHE A 136 -3.18 -0.13 30.50
C PHE A 136 -2.35 0.80 31.41
N PRO A 137 -2.93 1.33 32.49
CA PRO A 137 -2.28 2.35 33.31
C PRO A 137 -1.00 1.85 33.98
N ASN A 138 -0.93 0.56 34.30
CA ASN A 138 0.25 -0.05 34.91
C ASN A 138 1.42 -0.24 33.92
N GLU A 139 1.15 -0.18 32.60
CA GLU A 139 2.12 -0.38 31.54
C GLU A 139 2.66 0.95 30.96
N LYS A 140 2.38 2.08 31.60
CA LYS A 140 2.77 3.41 31.12
C LYS A 140 4.24 3.50 30.75
N ALA A 141 5.14 2.99 31.59
CA ALA A 141 6.59 3.03 31.33
C ALA A 141 6.99 2.21 30.10
N GLY A 142 6.38 1.02 29.93
CA GLY A 142 6.59 0.16 28.77
C GLY A 142 6.09 0.81 27.48
N ILE A 143 4.91 1.43 27.50
CA ILE A 143 4.32 2.17 26.38
C ILE A 143 5.22 3.34 25.98
N ASP A 144 5.68 4.13 26.93
CA ASP A 144 6.58 5.27 26.69
C ASP A 144 7.89 4.79 26.06
N ARG A 145 8.47 3.71 26.57
CA ARG A 145 9.69 3.10 26.05
C ARG A 145 9.50 2.56 24.62
N TYR A 146 8.39 1.88 24.35
CA TYR A 146 8.04 1.39 23.00
C TYR A 146 7.99 2.53 21.99
N LEU A 147 7.29 3.62 22.30
CA LEU A 147 7.17 4.79 21.41
C LEU A 147 8.49 5.54 21.22
N GLU A 148 9.36 5.55 22.23
CA GLU A 148 10.72 6.07 22.10
C GLU A 148 11.53 5.24 21.09
N LEU A 149 11.50 3.91 21.21
CA LEU A 149 12.21 3.00 20.32
C LEU A 149 11.71 3.12 18.87
N LEU A 150 10.40 3.20 18.64
CA LEU A 150 9.82 3.44 17.31
C LEU A 150 10.36 4.76 16.72
N THR A 151 10.42 5.82 17.53
CA THR A 151 10.93 7.11 17.07
C THR A 151 12.43 7.06 16.71
N LYS A 152 13.22 6.27 17.43
CA LYS A 152 14.63 6.06 17.13
C LYS A 152 14.82 5.26 15.84
N ALA A 153 14.07 4.16 15.69
CA ALA A 153 14.14 3.32 14.50
C ALA A 153 13.75 4.07 13.22
N GLY A 154 12.76 4.96 13.29
CA GLY A 154 12.34 5.76 12.12
C GLY A 154 13.32 6.89 11.75
N LYS A 155 14.40 7.13 12.52
CA LYS A 155 15.44 8.12 12.22
C LYS A 155 16.74 7.48 11.71
N ALA A 156 16.88 6.17 11.82
CA ALA A 156 18.02 5.41 11.33
C ALA A 156 17.89 5.13 9.83
#